data_a6ecadfe0682c12bc32f76b7cb245817
#
_entry.id   a6ecadfe0682c12bc32f76b7cb245817
#
_cell.length_a   1.000
_cell.length_b   1.000
_cell.length_c   1.000
_cell.angle_alpha   90.00
_cell.angle_beta   90.00
_cell.angle_gamma   90.00
#
_symmetry.space_group_name_H-M   'P 1'
#
loop_
_entity.id
_entity.type
_entity.pdbx_description
1 polymer ?
#
loop_
_entity_poly.entity_id
_entity_poly.type
_entity_poly.pdbx_seq_one_letter_code
_entity_poly.pdbx_strand_id
1 'polypeptide(L)' 'MKALAILLLALNLNTATPQQLEALPGIGPVLAKRIVEFRVKKGGYKRLEELLAIPGISEKKWKVLREFLTVQ' A
#
# COMPACT_ATOMS: atom_id res chain seq x y z
N MET A 1 -22.01 -3.25 11.16
CA MET A 1 -22.22 -4.10 10.02
C MET A 1 -21.44 -3.61 8.85
N LYS A 2 -21.80 -2.46 8.37
CA LYS A 2 -21.14 -1.92 7.19
C LYS A 2 -19.66 -1.67 7.41
N ALA A 3 -19.33 -1.24 8.62
CA ALA A 3 -17.93 -0.99 8.94
C ALA A 3 -17.11 -2.28 8.84
N LEU A 4 -17.73 -3.39 9.19
CA LEU A 4 -17.05 -4.67 9.10
C LEU A 4 -16.74 -5.03 7.66
N ALA A 5 -17.69 -4.76 6.77
CA ALA A 5 -17.46 -5.05 5.37
C ALA A 5 -16.27 -4.27 4.85
N ILE A 6 -16.15 -3.02 5.27
CA ILE A 6 -15.02 -2.19 4.85
C ILE A 6 -13.72 -2.77 5.37
N LEU A 7 -13.72 -3.23 6.61
CA LEU A 7 -12.50 -3.79 7.21
C LEU A 7 -12.04 -5.06 6.54
N LEU A 8 -12.97 -5.77 5.91
CA LEU A 8 -12.63 -7.01 5.24
C LEU A 8 -12.05 -6.78 3.85
N LEU A 9 -12.14 -5.56 3.34
CA LEU A 9 -11.64 -5.26 2.01
C LEU A 9 -10.20 -4.80 2.10
N ALA A 10 -9.31 -5.63 1.57
CA ALA A 10 -7.93 -5.22 1.43
C ALA A 10 -7.83 -4.21 0.31
N LEU A 11 -7.02 -3.19 0.51
CA LEU A 11 -6.77 -2.17 -0.50
C LEU A 11 -5.86 -2.75 -1.57
N ASN A 12 -6.28 -2.66 -2.83
CA ASN A 12 -5.48 -3.18 -3.93
C ASN A 12 -4.35 -2.21 -4.24
N LEU A 13 -3.13 -2.66 -4.03
CA LEU A 13 -1.94 -1.85 -4.21
C LEU A 13 -1.81 -1.32 -5.64
N ASN A 14 -2.36 -2.05 -6.60
CA ASN A 14 -2.25 -1.67 -8.01
C ASN A 14 -3.25 -0.63 -8.45
N THR A 15 -4.27 -0.37 -7.65
CA THR A 15 -5.30 0.61 -8.02
C THR A 15 -5.54 1.67 -6.96
N ALA A 16 -4.89 1.55 -5.82
CA ALA A 16 -5.11 2.49 -4.71
C ALA A 16 -4.71 3.91 -5.12
N THR A 17 -5.55 4.87 -4.74
CA THR A 17 -5.24 6.27 -4.95
C THR A 17 -4.24 6.75 -3.90
N PRO A 18 -3.53 7.85 -4.14
CA PRO A 18 -2.66 8.40 -3.11
C PRO A 18 -3.38 8.66 -1.80
N GLN A 19 -4.63 9.14 -1.86
CA GLN A 19 -5.40 9.42 -0.66
C GLN A 19 -5.70 8.15 0.12
N GLN A 20 -6.01 7.08 -0.58
CA GLN A 20 -6.25 5.80 0.07
C GLN A 20 -4.99 5.26 0.72
N LEU A 21 -3.85 5.43 0.05
CA LEU A 21 -2.58 4.99 0.58
C LEU A 21 -2.20 5.78 1.84
N GLU A 22 -2.49 7.09 1.84
CA GLU A 22 -2.19 7.91 3.01
C GLU A 22 -3.02 7.54 4.22
N ALA A 23 -4.14 6.88 4.02
CA ALA A 23 -4.96 6.42 5.14
C ALA A 23 -4.35 5.21 5.84
N LEU A 24 -3.33 4.58 5.25
CA LEU A 24 -2.67 3.44 5.86
C LEU A 24 -1.77 3.89 7.00
N PRO A 25 -1.60 3.04 8.04
CA PRO A 25 -0.73 3.40 9.16
C PRO A 25 0.69 3.68 8.68
N GLY A 26 1.24 4.82 9.08
CA GLY A 26 2.61 5.17 8.78
C GLY A 26 2.89 5.62 7.37
N ILE A 27 1.86 5.82 6.55
CA ILE A 27 2.02 6.30 5.19
C ILE A 27 1.56 7.74 5.10
N GLY A 28 2.51 8.63 4.89
CA GLY A 28 2.19 10.04 4.64
C GLY A 28 2.25 10.33 3.15
N PRO A 29 2.13 11.62 2.78
CA PRO A 29 2.10 12.01 1.37
C PRO A 29 3.35 11.60 0.59
N VAL A 30 4.51 11.66 1.21
CA VAL A 30 5.76 11.31 0.53
C VAL A 30 5.79 9.84 0.18
N LEU A 31 5.46 8.97 1.14
CA LEU A 31 5.48 7.54 0.88
C LEU A 31 4.37 7.14 -0.09
N ALA A 32 3.20 7.75 0.02
CA ALA A 32 2.12 7.47 -0.93
C ALA A 32 2.57 7.79 -2.36
N LYS A 33 3.24 8.90 -2.53
CA LYS A 33 3.76 9.29 -3.84
C LYS A 33 4.78 8.28 -4.35
N ARG A 34 5.69 7.85 -3.48
CA ARG A 34 6.70 6.87 -3.87
C ARG A 34 6.09 5.54 -4.27
N ILE A 35 5.05 5.13 -3.56
CA ILE A 35 4.35 3.88 -3.88
C ILE A 35 3.72 3.96 -5.26
N VAL A 36 3.09 5.09 -5.59
CA VAL A 36 2.46 5.28 -6.90
C VAL A 36 3.52 5.36 -7.99
N GLU A 37 4.61 6.09 -7.75
CA GLU A 37 5.67 6.20 -8.74
C GLU A 37 6.32 4.86 -9.03
N PHE A 38 6.55 4.06 -8.01
CA PHE A 38 7.11 2.73 -8.18
C PHE A 38 6.17 1.87 -9.02
N ARG A 39 4.87 1.96 -8.73
CA ARG A 39 3.86 1.22 -9.49
C ARG A 39 3.92 1.56 -10.98
N VAL A 40 4.04 2.84 -11.29
CA VAL A 40 4.11 3.28 -12.68
C VAL A 40 5.37 2.77 -13.34
N LYS A 41 6.50 2.89 -12.67
CA LYS A 41 7.78 2.45 -13.24
C LYS A 41 7.85 0.95 -13.48
N LYS A 42 7.28 0.18 -12.58
CA LYS A 42 7.35 -1.28 -12.66
C LYS A 42 6.23 -1.89 -13.50
N GLY A 43 5.23 -1.09 -13.84
CA GLY A 43 4.08 -1.64 -14.54
C GLY A 43 3.16 -2.43 -13.61
N GLY A 44 3.14 -2.05 -12.34
CA GLY A 44 2.31 -2.68 -11.33
C GLY A 44 3.12 -3.45 -10.32
N TYR A 45 2.45 -3.79 -9.22
CA TYR A 45 3.02 -4.66 -8.18
C TYR A 45 2.54 -6.07 -8.41
N LYS A 46 3.45 -7.03 -8.31
CA LYS A 46 3.10 -8.44 -8.40
C LYS A 46 3.08 -9.08 -7.02
N ARG A 47 3.83 -8.52 -6.08
CA ARG A 47 3.93 -9.05 -4.72
C ARG A 47 4.01 -7.89 -3.74
N LEU A 48 3.45 -8.09 -2.56
CA LEU A 48 3.50 -7.07 -1.52
C LEU A 48 4.93 -6.78 -1.06
N GLU A 49 5.80 -7.79 -1.12
CA GLU A 49 7.20 -7.62 -0.72
C GLU A 49 7.93 -6.57 -1.53
N GLU A 50 7.44 -6.24 -2.71
CA GLU A 50 8.08 -5.21 -3.54
C GLU A 50 8.06 -3.84 -2.86
N LEU A 51 7.16 -3.63 -1.91
CA LEU A 51 7.15 -2.39 -1.14
C LEU A 51 8.44 -2.18 -0.37
N LEU A 52 9.14 -3.26 -0.03
CA LEU A 52 10.39 -3.14 0.69
C LEU A 52 11.50 -2.48 -0.11
N ALA A 53 11.33 -2.38 -1.42
CA ALA A 53 12.30 -1.68 -2.27
C ALA A 53 12.14 -0.16 -2.19
N ILE A 54 11.06 0.33 -1.60
CA ILE A 54 10.78 1.75 -1.56
C ILE A 54 11.47 2.38 -0.36
N PRO A 55 12.30 3.43 -0.59
CA PRO A 55 12.92 4.13 0.53
C PRO A 55 11.87 4.67 1.50
N GLY A 56 12.05 4.42 2.77
CA GLY A 56 11.10 4.83 3.79
C GLY A 56 10.16 3.74 4.26
N ILE A 57 10.12 2.62 3.56
CA ILE A 57 9.32 1.48 4.01
C ILE A 57 10.27 0.45 4.61
N SER A 58 10.30 0.41 5.93
CA SER A 58 11.08 -0.57 6.66
C SER A 58 10.33 -1.89 6.72
N GLU A 59 11.05 -2.95 7.09
CA GLU A 59 10.42 -4.26 7.26
C GLU A 59 9.34 -4.22 8.32
N LYS A 60 9.59 -3.47 9.39
CA LYS A 60 8.61 -3.33 10.46
C LYS A 60 7.33 -2.67 9.94
N LYS A 61 7.50 -1.60 9.17
CA LYS A 61 6.34 -0.90 8.58
C LYS A 61 5.62 -1.82 7.59
N TRP A 62 6.38 -2.54 6.79
CA TRP A 62 5.80 -3.46 5.81
C TRP A 62 4.94 -4.54 6.47
N LYS A 63 5.38 -5.07 7.60
CA LYS A 63 4.61 -6.10 8.30
C LYS A 63 3.25 -5.59 8.75
N VAL A 64 3.17 -4.32 9.08
CA VAL A 64 1.88 -3.71 9.43
C VAL A 64 1.05 -3.49 8.18
N LEU A 65 1.68 -2.93 7.14
CA LEU A 65 0.96 -2.57 5.92
C LEU A 65 0.35 -3.77 5.22
N ARG A 66 1.03 -4.90 5.21
CA ARG A 66 0.54 -6.07 4.49
C ARG A 66 -0.80 -6.57 5.00
N GLU A 67 -1.18 -6.20 6.23
CA GLU A 67 -2.46 -6.59 6.78
C GLU A 67 -3.62 -5.87 6.10
N PHE A 68 -3.33 -4.77 5.41
CA PHE A 68 -4.34 -3.93 4.80
C PHE A 68 -4.30 -3.96 3.28
N LEU A 69 -3.37 -4.69 2.69
CA LEU A 69 -3.10 -4.61 1.26
C LEU A 69 -3.24 -5.95 0.57
N THR A 70 -3.55 -5.86 -0.71
CA THR A 70 -3.52 -7.02 -1.60
C THR A 70 -2.95 -6.55 -2.94
N VAL A 71 -2.55 -7.50 -3.78
CA VAL A 71 -2.14 -7.22 -5.16
C VAL A 71 -2.99 -8.07 -6.09
N GLN A 72 -3.48 -7.42 -7.16
CA GLN A 72 -4.30 -8.11 -8.15
C GLN A 72 -4.00 -7.58 -9.55
#